data_25eff392dd26b8cae67f48e8f626960e
#
_entry.id   25eff392dd26b8cae67f48e8f626960e
#
_cell.length_a   1.000
_cell.length_b   1.000
_cell.length_c   1.000
_cell.angle_alpha   90.00
_cell.angle_beta   90.00
_cell.angle_gamma   90.00
#
_symmetry.space_group_name_H-M   'P 1'
#
loop_
_entity.id
_entity.type
_entity.pdbx_description
1 polymer ?
#
loop_
_entity_poly.entity_id
_entity_poly.type
_entity_poly.pdbx_seq_one_letter_code
_entity_poly.pdbx_strand_id
1 'polypeptide(L)'
;EQERNGQIASIGRGGLICTVKDHCLSFVYIFPDDGIQITVEFRLNGDGLSVSVPLDKIVESQGNRLTEISLLPYFGCGTLDDEGYLLVPDGSGGLIRMNNGKSAGAPIEEPLYGNDIVVNSERREALRQQMSLPVLGIRRNGSGLLSIVTEGDASASVNAYTAGMKRRLNCAYFSFSYRATDSVVLDSSSKNAKLVKLIADAPTSAERFTLRLVPLTGAGDYVEMAARYRTYLIDEQGVQASDNASRRPLYVDCYGALQKQGTVLCVPATVTVPLTSYAQAGEMMAALLDAGIDDVVFSYDGWTPGGITGPLPTKGKYESRLGGRKAFATLTRQAAELGVTFVPNVGVTDLYT
;
A
#
# COMPACT_ATOMS: atom_id res chain seq x y z
N GLU A 1 15.07 -4.16 -18.40
CA GLU A 1 14.38 -5.08 -17.50
C GLU A 1 13.75 -6.21 -18.29
N GLN A 2 13.89 -7.43 -17.78
CA GLN A 2 13.34 -8.62 -18.42
C GLN A 2 12.63 -9.47 -17.37
N GLU A 3 11.38 -9.82 -17.65
CA GLU A 3 10.65 -10.81 -16.86
C GLU A 3 11.16 -12.22 -17.22
N ARG A 4 11.48 -13.02 -16.22
CA ARG A 4 11.88 -14.42 -16.37
C ARG A 4 10.84 -15.35 -15.76
N ASN A 5 10.38 -16.30 -16.54
CA ASN A 5 9.50 -17.36 -16.05
C ASN A 5 10.36 -18.52 -15.50
N GLY A 6 10.14 -18.87 -14.23
CA GLY A 6 10.90 -19.93 -13.55
C GLY A 6 10.81 -21.30 -14.24
N GLN A 7 9.70 -21.64 -14.88
CA GLN A 7 9.57 -22.89 -15.62
C GLN A 7 10.42 -22.90 -16.89
N ILE A 8 10.46 -21.80 -17.63
CA ILE A 8 11.19 -21.73 -18.91
C ILE A 8 12.67 -21.44 -18.70
N ALA A 9 12.99 -20.43 -17.89
CA ALA A 9 14.34 -19.90 -17.75
C ALA A 9 15.19 -20.65 -16.71
N SER A 10 14.57 -21.40 -15.80
CA SER A 10 15.26 -22.23 -14.80
C SER A 10 15.02 -23.71 -15.05
N ILE A 11 13.80 -24.22 -14.83
CA ILE A 11 13.50 -25.67 -14.94
C ILE A 11 13.80 -26.20 -16.34
N GLY A 12 13.37 -25.48 -17.38
CA GLY A 12 13.63 -25.85 -18.78
C GLY A 12 15.10 -25.81 -19.19
N ARG A 13 15.95 -25.20 -18.35
CA ARG A 13 17.43 -25.17 -18.51
C ARG A 13 18.15 -26.14 -17.56
N GLY A 14 17.41 -27.02 -16.86
CA GLY A 14 17.99 -27.94 -15.88
C GLY A 14 18.41 -27.26 -14.56
N GLY A 15 17.95 -26.05 -14.32
CA GLY A 15 18.33 -25.21 -13.18
C GLY A 15 17.42 -25.36 -11.96
N LEU A 16 16.92 -26.58 -11.65
CA LEU A 16 16.10 -26.81 -10.47
C LEU A 16 16.73 -27.84 -9.54
N ILE A 17 16.91 -27.46 -8.27
CA ILE A 17 17.29 -28.39 -7.21
C ILE A 17 16.12 -28.47 -6.23
N CYS A 18 15.69 -29.70 -5.94
CA CYS A 18 14.61 -29.97 -4.97
C CYS A 18 15.21 -30.70 -3.77
N THR A 19 14.88 -30.24 -2.56
CA THR A 19 15.31 -30.84 -1.30
C THR A 19 14.13 -30.90 -0.34
N VAL A 20 13.97 -32.04 0.35
CA VAL A 20 13.00 -32.22 1.42
C VAL A 20 13.75 -32.41 2.72
N LYS A 21 13.52 -31.54 3.70
CA LYS A 21 14.12 -31.59 5.01
C LYS A 21 13.20 -30.95 6.06
N ASP A 22 13.05 -31.59 7.20
CA ASP A 22 12.34 -31.05 8.37
C ASP A 22 10.93 -30.51 8.02
N HIS A 23 10.14 -31.31 7.28
CA HIS A 23 8.81 -30.93 6.77
C HIS A 23 8.79 -29.69 5.86
N CYS A 24 9.94 -29.33 5.31
CA CYS A 24 10.09 -28.26 4.34
C CYS A 24 10.48 -28.83 2.98
N LEU A 25 9.74 -28.46 1.96
CA LEU A 25 10.09 -28.70 0.56
C LEU A 25 10.75 -27.44 0.03
N SER A 26 12.03 -27.53 -0.31
CA SER A 26 12.82 -26.39 -0.80
C SER A 26 13.19 -26.59 -2.26
N PHE A 27 12.87 -25.59 -3.08
CA PHE A 27 13.27 -25.50 -4.48
C PHE A 27 14.27 -24.39 -4.67
N VAL A 28 15.44 -24.69 -5.23
CA VAL A 28 16.39 -23.68 -5.69
C VAL A 28 16.23 -23.53 -7.20
N TYR A 29 15.68 -22.40 -7.62
CA TYR A 29 15.60 -22.02 -9.02
C TYR A 29 16.88 -21.34 -9.44
N ILE A 30 17.60 -21.93 -10.38
CA ILE A 30 18.83 -21.39 -10.95
C ILE A 30 18.50 -20.85 -12.33
N PHE A 31 18.77 -19.58 -12.57
CA PHE A 31 18.64 -18.90 -13.85
C PHE A 31 20.05 -18.74 -14.46
N PRO A 32 20.52 -19.72 -15.24
CA PRO A 32 21.93 -19.77 -15.65
C PRO A 32 22.30 -18.62 -16.58
N ASP A 33 21.37 -18.20 -17.44
CA ASP A 33 21.60 -17.10 -18.39
C ASP A 33 21.71 -15.74 -17.69
N ASP A 34 21.14 -15.61 -16.49
CA ASP A 34 21.11 -14.37 -15.72
C ASP A 34 22.06 -14.38 -14.52
N GLY A 35 22.59 -15.55 -14.14
CA GLY A 35 23.44 -15.72 -12.96
C GLY A 35 22.72 -15.49 -11.65
N ILE A 36 21.42 -15.75 -11.60
CA ILE A 36 20.54 -15.54 -10.42
C ILE A 36 20.10 -16.89 -9.88
N GLN A 37 20.07 -17.03 -8.55
CA GLN A 37 19.50 -18.18 -7.86
C GLN A 37 18.50 -17.69 -6.82
N ILE A 38 17.32 -18.33 -6.76
CA ILE A 38 16.25 -18.02 -5.81
C ILE A 38 15.80 -19.30 -5.14
N THR A 39 15.83 -19.33 -3.82
CA THR A 39 15.30 -20.44 -3.02
C THR A 39 13.86 -20.14 -2.65
N VAL A 40 12.96 -21.11 -2.90
CA VAL A 40 11.54 -21.05 -2.50
C VAL A 40 11.26 -22.24 -1.59
N GLU A 41 10.78 -21.96 -0.39
CA GLU A 41 10.47 -22.96 0.64
C GLU A 41 8.96 -23.10 0.80
N PHE A 42 8.50 -24.35 0.86
CA PHE A 42 7.10 -24.71 1.06
C PHE A 42 6.96 -25.49 2.37
N ARG A 43 6.05 -25.06 3.25
CA ARG A 43 5.74 -25.72 4.51
C ARG A 43 4.24 -25.85 4.67
N LEU A 44 3.77 -27.05 5.01
CA LEU A 44 2.39 -27.26 5.42
C LEU A 44 2.20 -26.75 6.85
N ASN A 45 1.20 -25.91 7.03
CA ASN A 45 0.71 -25.44 8.32
C ASN A 45 -0.63 -26.12 8.61
N GLY A 46 -1.14 -26.00 9.83
CA GLY A 46 -2.39 -26.67 10.23
C GLY A 46 -3.61 -26.38 9.34
N ASP A 47 -3.68 -25.20 8.74
CA ASP A 47 -4.81 -24.72 7.92
C ASP A 47 -4.44 -24.38 6.48
N GLY A 48 -3.17 -24.57 6.08
CA GLY A 48 -2.77 -24.21 4.73
C GLY A 48 -1.30 -24.47 4.40
N LEU A 49 -0.81 -23.73 3.44
CA LEU A 49 0.54 -23.83 2.90
C LEU A 49 1.25 -22.49 3.03
N SER A 50 2.40 -22.45 3.70
CA SER A 50 3.32 -21.30 3.65
C SER A 50 4.31 -21.48 2.52
N VAL A 51 4.52 -20.39 1.75
CA VAL A 51 5.48 -20.31 0.66
C VAL A 51 6.39 -19.11 0.96
N SER A 52 7.67 -19.39 1.18
CA SER A 52 8.64 -18.37 1.62
C SER A 52 9.83 -18.27 0.67
N VAL A 53 10.35 -17.06 0.51
CA VAL A 53 11.62 -16.77 -0.17
C VAL A 53 12.56 -16.13 0.85
N PRO A 54 13.50 -16.88 1.43
CA PRO A 54 14.56 -16.33 2.27
C PRO A 54 15.49 -15.44 1.43
N LEU A 55 15.61 -14.16 1.79
CA LEU A 55 16.34 -13.19 0.96
C LEU A 55 17.85 -13.32 1.09
N ASP A 56 18.34 -13.86 2.19
CA ASP A 56 19.75 -14.20 2.41
C ASP A 56 20.28 -15.36 1.52
N LYS A 57 19.34 -16.16 0.93
CA LYS A 57 19.66 -17.25 0.01
C LYS A 57 19.58 -16.86 -1.46
N ILE A 58 19.29 -15.60 -1.76
CA ILE A 58 19.33 -15.10 -3.13
C ILE A 58 20.79 -14.87 -3.53
N VAL A 59 21.18 -15.44 -4.67
CA VAL A 59 22.52 -15.28 -5.23
C VAL A 59 22.41 -14.53 -6.54
N GLU A 60 23.21 -13.49 -6.69
CA GLU A 60 23.39 -12.72 -7.92
C GLU A 60 24.85 -12.79 -8.36
N SER A 61 25.07 -13.31 -9.55
CA SER A 61 26.37 -13.38 -10.19
C SER A 61 26.30 -12.74 -11.58
N GLN A 62 27.26 -12.52 -12.32
CA GLN A 62 27.22 -11.98 -13.70
C GLN A 62 26.73 -10.52 -13.84
N GLY A 63 26.67 -9.74 -12.75
CA GLY A 63 26.31 -8.32 -12.81
C GLY A 63 24.81 -8.00 -13.01
N ASN A 64 23.96 -9.01 -13.17
CA ASN A 64 22.52 -8.80 -13.20
C ASN A 64 21.96 -8.57 -11.80
N ARG A 65 20.91 -7.75 -11.72
CA ARG A 65 20.25 -7.37 -10.47
C ARG A 65 18.80 -7.84 -10.48
N LEU A 66 18.41 -8.58 -9.45
CA LEU A 66 17.02 -8.92 -9.21
C LEU A 66 16.28 -7.69 -8.66
N THR A 67 15.15 -7.38 -9.23
CA THR A 67 14.33 -6.22 -8.81
C THR A 67 13.02 -6.65 -8.17
N GLU A 68 12.37 -7.68 -8.70
CA GLU A 68 11.04 -8.12 -8.25
C GLU A 68 10.88 -9.64 -8.36
N ILE A 69 10.09 -10.21 -7.47
CA ILE A 69 9.69 -11.62 -7.48
C ILE A 69 8.17 -11.71 -7.45
N SER A 70 7.56 -12.26 -8.51
CA SER A 70 6.16 -12.66 -8.49
C SER A 70 6.04 -14.07 -7.95
N LEU A 71 5.38 -14.24 -6.81
CA LEU A 71 5.30 -15.52 -6.12
C LEU A 71 3.99 -16.25 -6.50
N LEU A 72 4.12 -17.41 -7.14
CA LEU A 72 3.01 -18.27 -7.58
C LEU A 72 1.91 -17.52 -8.38
N PRO A 73 2.23 -16.73 -9.42
CA PRO A 73 1.30 -15.80 -10.07
C PRO A 73 0.10 -16.48 -10.73
N TYR A 74 0.15 -17.79 -10.95
CA TYR A 74 -0.92 -18.55 -11.59
C TYR A 74 -1.63 -19.52 -10.66
N PHE A 75 -1.26 -19.55 -9.37
CA PHE A 75 -1.86 -20.47 -8.42
C PHE A 75 -3.30 -20.07 -8.11
N GLY A 76 -4.24 -20.98 -8.33
CA GLY A 76 -5.67 -20.74 -8.11
C GLY A 76 -6.37 -19.92 -9.20
N CYS A 77 -5.67 -19.43 -10.23
CA CYS A 77 -6.28 -18.65 -11.31
C CYS A 77 -7.45 -19.37 -11.98
N GLY A 78 -8.48 -18.60 -12.35
CA GLY A 78 -9.61 -19.09 -13.15
C GLY A 78 -9.36 -18.97 -14.65
N THR A 79 -9.96 -19.87 -15.42
CA THR A 79 -9.97 -19.87 -16.89
C THR A 79 -11.19 -19.11 -17.44
N LEU A 80 -11.39 -19.14 -18.77
CA LEU A 80 -12.57 -18.56 -19.42
C LEU A 80 -13.87 -19.31 -19.08
N ASP A 81 -13.77 -20.58 -18.67
CA ASP A 81 -14.91 -21.44 -18.38
C ASP A 81 -15.26 -21.45 -16.87
N ASP A 82 -14.45 -20.77 -16.06
CA ASP A 82 -14.66 -20.71 -14.62
C ASP A 82 -15.53 -19.54 -14.21
N GLU A 83 -16.38 -19.75 -13.20
CA GLU A 83 -17.18 -18.72 -12.56
C GLU A 83 -16.62 -18.36 -11.18
N GLY A 84 -16.74 -17.09 -10.82
CA GLY A 84 -16.29 -16.61 -9.53
C GLY A 84 -15.80 -15.16 -9.54
N TYR A 85 -14.92 -14.86 -8.59
CA TYR A 85 -14.36 -13.52 -8.45
C TYR A 85 -12.98 -13.55 -7.80
N LEU A 86 -12.27 -12.47 -7.98
CA LEU A 86 -11.05 -12.11 -7.26
C LEU A 86 -11.43 -11.10 -6.18
N LEU A 87 -10.95 -11.29 -4.95
CA LEU A 87 -11.04 -10.32 -3.85
C LEU A 87 -9.71 -9.60 -3.77
N VAL A 88 -9.77 -8.27 -3.82
CA VAL A 88 -8.60 -7.37 -3.69
C VAL A 88 -8.81 -6.41 -2.52
N PRO A 89 -7.76 -5.99 -1.80
CA PRO A 89 -7.87 -5.17 -0.60
C PRO A 89 -7.98 -3.66 -0.92
N ASP A 90 -8.72 -3.29 -1.95
CA ASP A 90 -8.99 -1.91 -2.35
C ASP A 90 -9.90 -1.23 -1.31
N GLY A 91 -9.31 -0.39 -0.49
CA GLY A 91 -9.97 0.17 0.69
C GLY A 91 -10.46 -0.91 1.65
N SER A 92 -11.77 -1.02 1.83
CA SER A 92 -12.42 -2.05 2.66
C SER A 92 -12.56 -3.42 1.98
N GLY A 93 -12.14 -3.53 0.73
CA GLY A 93 -12.18 -4.74 -0.11
C GLY A 93 -13.07 -4.57 -1.34
N GLY A 94 -12.55 -5.02 -2.49
CA GLY A 94 -13.23 -5.02 -3.78
C GLY A 94 -13.37 -6.43 -4.34
N LEU A 95 -14.48 -6.70 -5.06
CA LEU A 95 -14.70 -7.95 -5.77
C LEU A 95 -14.65 -7.73 -7.28
N ILE A 96 -13.78 -8.45 -7.97
CA ILE A 96 -13.64 -8.41 -9.43
C ILE A 96 -14.20 -9.71 -9.99
N ARG A 97 -15.38 -9.63 -10.62
CA ARG A 97 -15.99 -10.80 -11.24
C ARG A 97 -15.11 -11.34 -12.36
N MET A 98 -14.88 -12.65 -12.38
CA MET A 98 -14.19 -13.35 -13.46
C MET A 98 -14.96 -13.19 -14.78
N ASN A 99 -14.25 -13.17 -15.90
CA ASN A 99 -14.82 -13.13 -17.23
C ASN A 99 -15.84 -11.98 -17.45
N ASN A 100 -15.57 -10.82 -16.83
CA ASN A 100 -16.49 -9.67 -16.83
C ASN A 100 -16.54 -8.89 -18.16
N GLY A 101 -15.81 -9.32 -19.18
CA GLY A 101 -15.77 -8.69 -20.50
C GLY A 101 -14.98 -7.37 -20.57
N LYS A 102 -14.39 -6.90 -19.49
CA LYS A 102 -13.63 -5.63 -19.43
C LYS A 102 -12.15 -5.82 -19.81
N SER A 103 -11.90 -6.47 -20.94
CA SER A 103 -10.54 -6.74 -21.41
C SER A 103 -9.74 -5.51 -21.83
N ALA A 104 -10.41 -4.39 -22.10
CA ALA A 104 -9.77 -3.12 -22.44
C ALA A 104 -9.32 -2.30 -21.20
N GLY A 105 -9.64 -2.76 -19.98
CA GLY A 105 -9.19 -2.12 -18.74
C GLY A 105 -7.72 -2.38 -18.47
N ALA A 106 -7.12 -1.55 -17.64
CA ALA A 106 -5.79 -1.81 -17.11
C ALA A 106 -5.84 -2.87 -16.01
N PRO A 107 -4.85 -3.76 -15.91
CA PRO A 107 -4.67 -4.62 -14.73
C PRO A 107 -4.47 -3.76 -13.47
N ILE A 108 -4.81 -4.31 -12.33
CA ILE A 108 -4.41 -3.76 -11.05
C ILE A 108 -2.96 -4.17 -10.80
N GLU A 109 -2.10 -3.20 -10.55
CA GLU A 109 -0.69 -3.36 -10.17
C GLU A 109 -0.37 -2.26 -9.17
N GLU A 110 -0.72 -2.48 -7.90
CA GLU A 110 -0.66 -1.44 -6.88
C GLU A 110 0.12 -1.95 -5.66
N PRO A 111 1.03 -1.15 -5.10
CA PRO A 111 1.74 -1.51 -3.88
C PRO A 111 0.77 -1.59 -2.69
N LEU A 112 1.06 -2.50 -1.75
CA LEU A 112 0.39 -2.49 -0.46
C LEU A 112 0.70 -1.19 0.28
N TYR A 113 -0.31 -0.66 0.96
CA TYR A 113 -0.24 0.59 1.75
C TYR A 113 0.02 1.86 0.94
N GLY A 114 -0.09 1.77 -0.40
CA GLY A 114 0.08 2.89 -1.31
C GLY A 114 1.53 3.16 -1.72
N ASN A 115 1.71 4.17 -2.57
CA ASN A 115 3.02 4.59 -3.02
C ASN A 115 3.75 5.39 -1.94
N ASP A 116 5.06 5.25 -1.87
CA ASP A 116 5.90 6.15 -1.09
C ASP A 116 5.88 7.53 -1.74
N ILE A 117 5.16 8.45 -1.10
CA ILE A 117 4.97 9.82 -1.58
C ILE A 117 6.26 10.66 -1.53
N VAL A 118 7.24 10.26 -0.75
CA VAL A 118 8.56 10.91 -0.68
C VAL A 118 9.34 10.67 -1.99
N VAL A 119 9.22 9.47 -2.54
CA VAL A 119 9.97 9.06 -3.75
C VAL A 119 9.19 9.36 -5.04
N ASN A 120 7.87 9.35 -5.01
CA ASN A 120 7.00 9.46 -6.19
C ASN A 120 6.07 10.69 -6.15
N SER A 121 6.62 11.89 -5.96
CA SER A 121 5.86 13.15 -5.91
C SER A 121 5.04 13.46 -7.18
N GLU A 122 5.39 12.90 -8.33
CA GLU A 122 4.69 13.10 -9.59
C GLU A 122 3.43 12.24 -9.74
N ARG A 123 3.29 11.15 -8.97
CA ARG A 123 2.12 10.27 -9.01
C ARG A 123 1.09 10.61 -7.95
N ARG A 124 0.75 11.86 -7.77
CA ARG A 124 -0.47 12.26 -7.07
C ARG A 124 -1.69 11.93 -7.94
N GLU A 125 -1.89 10.67 -8.19
CA GLU A 125 -3.17 10.24 -8.75
C GLU A 125 -4.24 10.47 -7.70
N ALA A 126 -5.16 11.35 -8.05
CA ALA A 126 -6.29 11.72 -7.23
C ALA A 126 -7.00 10.48 -6.68
N LEU A 127 -7.07 10.37 -5.33
CA LEU A 127 -8.13 9.69 -4.60
C LEU A 127 -8.43 8.22 -4.98
N ARG A 128 -7.43 7.43 -5.38
CA ARG A 128 -7.60 5.97 -5.38
C ARG A 128 -7.52 5.48 -3.94
N GLN A 129 -8.45 4.60 -3.58
CA GLN A 129 -8.32 3.86 -2.34
C GLN A 129 -7.07 2.98 -2.43
N GLN A 130 -6.27 2.98 -1.38
CA GLN A 130 -5.03 2.22 -1.35
C GLN A 130 -5.32 0.74 -1.06
N MET A 131 -4.46 -0.15 -1.51
CA MET A 131 -4.46 -1.56 -1.10
C MET A 131 -4.06 -1.63 0.37
N SER A 132 -5.05 -1.70 1.26
CA SER A 132 -4.89 -1.44 2.69
C SER A 132 -4.58 -2.67 3.55
N LEU A 133 -4.75 -3.87 3.00
CA LEU A 133 -4.57 -5.13 3.73
C LEU A 133 -3.70 -6.11 2.93
N PRO A 134 -2.81 -6.88 3.58
CA PRO A 134 -1.92 -7.83 2.93
C PRO A 134 -2.65 -9.16 2.60
N VAL A 135 -3.81 -9.08 1.95
CA VAL A 135 -4.69 -10.22 1.71
C VAL A 135 -5.30 -10.18 0.31
N LEU A 136 -5.36 -11.34 -0.34
CA LEU A 136 -6.06 -11.57 -1.61
C LEU A 136 -6.95 -12.80 -1.50
N GLY A 137 -8.02 -12.83 -2.28
CA GLY A 137 -8.87 -13.99 -2.36
C GLY A 137 -9.20 -14.39 -3.80
N ILE A 138 -9.37 -15.68 -4.02
CA ILE A 138 -9.87 -16.22 -5.28
C ILE A 138 -11.03 -17.17 -4.95
N ARG A 139 -12.22 -16.88 -5.47
CA ARG A 139 -13.33 -17.82 -5.47
C ARG A 139 -13.54 -18.34 -6.88
N ARG A 140 -13.44 -19.66 -7.06
CA ARG A 140 -13.58 -20.32 -8.35
C ARG A 140 -14.48 -21.55 -8.22
N ASN A 141 -15.58 -21.58 -8.96
CA ASN A 141 -16.52 -22.71 -9.04
C ASN A 141 -16.95 -23.24 -7.65
N GLY A 142 -17.22 -22.30 -6.72
CA GLY A 142 -17.63 -22.62 -5.37
C GLY A 142 -16.51 -22.92 -4.37
N SER A 143 -15.26 -23.05 -4.82
CA SER A 143 -14.08 -23.20 -3.95
C SER A 143 -13.40 -21.85 -3.72
N GLY A 144 -12.90 -21.63 -2.51
CA GLY A 144 -12.20 -20.41 -2.12
C GLY A 144 -10.74 -20.67 -1.75
N LEU A 145 -9.89 -19.71 -2.07
CA LEU A 145 -8.49 -19.64 -1.66
C LEU A 145 -8.22 -18.24 -1.10
N LEU A 146 -7.71 -18.18 0.12
CA LEU A 146 -7.24 -16.94 0.74
C LEU A 146 -5.71 -16.94 0.72
N SER A 147 -5.11 -15.84 0.31
CA SER A 147 -3.66 -15.60 0.33
C SER A 147 -3.37 -14.44 1.26
N ILE A 148 -2.48 -14.63 2.24
CA ILE A 148 -2.07 -13.62 3.22
C ILE A 148 -0.56 -13.44 3.11
N VAL A 149 -0.09 -12.20 2.96
CA VAL A 149 1.34 -11.89 3.14
C VAL A 149 1.60 -11.80 4.64
N THR A 150 2.44 -12.68 5.15
CA THR A 150 2.77 -12.73 6.59
C THR A 150 4.12 -12.11 6.91
N GLU A 151 5.01 -11.97 5.91
CA GLU A 151 6.32 -11.32 6.03
C GLU A 151 6.67 -10.63 4.71
N GLY A 152 7.23 -9.43 4.79
CA GLY A 152 7.66 -8.64 3.64
C GLY A 152 6.52 -7.85 2.96
N ASP A 153 5.42 -7.62 3.63
CA ASP A 153 4.24 -6.91 3.15
C ASP A 153 4.52 -5.47 2.71
N ALA A 154 5.45 -4.77 3.39
CA ALA A 154 5.89 -3.43 2.97
C ALA A 154 6.58 -3.40 1.59
N SER A 155 7.02 -4.54 1.08
CA SER A 155 7.62 -4.68 -0.26
C SER A 155 6.66 -5.33 -1.26
N ALA A 156 5.43 -5.66 -0.85
CA ALA A 156 4.47 -6.38 -1.66
C ALA A 156 3.61 -5.45 -2.51
N SER A 157 3.25 -5.92 -3.69
CA SER A 157 2.26 -5.30 -4.58
C SER A 157 1.17 -6.30 -4.93
N VAL A 158 -0.06 -5.80 -5.01
CA VAL A 158 -1.23 -6.53 -5.49
C VAL A 158 -1.25 -6.50 -7.00
N ASN A 159 -1.34 -7.67 -7.62
CA ASN A 159 -1.54 -7.83 -9.05
C ASN A 159 -2.87 -8.56 -9.27
N ALA A 160 -3.79 -7.95 -10.02
CA ALA A 160 -5.05 -8.60 -10.37
C ALA A 160 -5.50 -8.24 -11.79
N TYR A 161 -5.97 -9.22 -12.53
CA TYR A 161 -6.50 -9.03 -13.87
C TYR A 161 -7.52 -10.10 -14.24
N THR A 162 -8.44 -9.75 -15.12
CA THR A 162 -9.40 -10.69 -15.70
C THR A 162 -8.94 -11.15 -17.09
N ALA A 163 -9.52 -12.26 -17.52
CA ALA A 163 -9.19 -12.86 -18.81
C ALA A 163 -9.37 -11.87 -19.99
N GLY A 164 -8.35 -11.80 -20.82
CA GLY A 164 -8.29 -10.88 -21.97
C GLY A 164 -7.47 -9.61 -21.74
N MET A 165 -7.14 -9.24 -20.49
CA MET A 165 -6.26 -8.08 -20.22
C MET A 165 -4.80 -8.41 -20.52
N LYS A 166 -4.21 -9.36 -19.80
CA LYS A 166 -2.83 -9.82 -20.01
C LYS A 166 -2.78 -11.21 -20.65
N ARG A 167 -3.62 -12.12 -20.17
CA ARG A 167 -3.69 -13.54 -20.57
C ARG A 167 -5.14 -13.99 -20.63
N ARG A 168 -5.39 -15.23 -21.04
CA ARG A 168 -6.72 -15.86 -21.00
C ARG A 168 -7.02 -16.49 -19.62
N LEU A 169 -6.60 -15.80 -18.56
CA LEU A 169 -6.74 -16.23 -17.16
C LEU A 169 -7.25 -15.06 -16.32
N ASN A 170 -7.98 -15.40 -15.25
CA ASN A 170 -8.39 -14.48 -14.20
C ASN A 170 -7.48 -14.75 -12.99
N CYS A 171 -6.57 -13.83 -12.68
CA CYS A 171 -5.53 -14.03 -11.68
C CYS A 171 -5.49 -12.90 -10.66
N ALA A 172 -5.18 -13.28 -9.41
CA ALA A 172 -4.76 -12.36 -8.37
C ALA A 172 -3.56 -12.97 -7.63
N TYR A 173 -2.48 -12.21 -7.47
CA TYR A 173 -1.26 -12.67 -6.82
C TYR A 173 -0.47 -11.50 -6.26
N PHE A 174 0.50 -11.81 -5.40
CA PHE A 174 1.45 -10.82 -4.90
C PHE A 174 2.77 -10.90 -5.66
N SER A 175 3.33 -9.73 -5.98
CA SER A 175 4.72 -9.56 -6.31
C SER A 175 5.43 -8.80 -5.19
N PHE A 176 6.74 -8.98 -5.09
CA PHE A 176 7.56 -8.41 -4.02
C PHE A 176 8.75 -7.67 -4.63
N SER A 177 8.88 -6.40 -4.32
CA SER A 177 10.02 -5.60 -4.70
C SER A 177 11.24 -5.99 -3.87
N TYR A 178 12.21 -6.65 -4.50
CA TYR A 178 13.49 -7.01 -3.87
C TYR A 178 14.45 -5.81 -3.84
N ARG A 179 14.41 -4.96 -4.87
CA ARG A 179 15.11 -3.67 -4.90
C ARG A 179 14.19 -2.57 -5.39
N ALA A 180 14.26 -1.43 -4.75
CA ALA A 180 13.56 -0.25 -5.22
C ALA A 180 14.05 0.14 -6.63
N THR A 181 13.11 0.50 -7.48
CA THR A 181 13.41 0.97 -8.85
C THR A 181 12.71 2.28 -9.08
N ASP A 182 13.36 3.18 -9.82
CA ASP A 182 12.81 4.45 -10.25
C ASP A 182 13.14 4.68 -11.73
N SER A 183 12.48 5.65 -12.35
CA SER A 183 12.66 5.99 -13.75
C SER A 183 12.82 7.49 -13.92
N VAL A 184 13.94 7.90 -14.51
CA VAL A 184 14.24 9.32 -14.77
C VAL A 184 14.31 9.57 -16.27
N VAL A 185 13.62 10.62 -16.72
CA VAL A 185 13.73 11.11 -18.09
C VAL A 185 14.90 12.08 -18.16
N LEU A 186 15.99 11.68 -18.82
CA LEU A 186 17.23 12.49 -18.90
C LEU A 186 17.10 13.72 -19.80
N ASP A 187 16.19 13.72 -20.76
CA ASP A 187 15.98 14.86 -21.67
C ASP A 187 14.50 14.92 -22.06
N SER A 188 13.76 15.77 -21.35
CA SER A 188 12.34 16.00 -21.63
C SER A 188 12.10 16.91 -22.85
N SER A 189 13.13 17.58 -23.38
CA SER A 189 13.03 18.53 -24.49
C SER A 189 13.20 17.89 -25.86
N SER A 190 13.72 16.67 -25.93
CA SER A 190 13.96 15.96 -27.21
C SER A 190 12.78 15.04 -27.55
N LYS A 191 12.50 14.93 -28.87
CA LYS A 191 11.52 13.96 -29.39
C LYS A 191 11.87 12.49 -29.07
N ASN A 192 13.10 12.24 -28.58
CA ASN A 192 13.63 10.94 -28.17
C ASN A 192 13.99 10.97 -26.69
N ALA A 193 13.06 11.35 -25.84
CA ALA A 193 13.24 11.31 -24.39
C ALA A 193 13.78 9.93 -23.94
N LYS A 194 15.01 9.91 -23.39
CA LYS A 194 15.63 8.68 -22.92
C LYS A 194 15.23 8.41 -21.48
N LEU A 195 14.36 7.43 -21.29
CA LEU A 195 14.04 6.90 -19.98
C LEU A 195 15.21 6.07 -19.45
N VAL A 196 15.76 6.43 -18.30
CA VAL A 196 16.76 5.66 -17.59
C VAL A 196 16.15 5.08 -16.34
N LYS A 197 16.22 3.75 -16.20
CA LYS A 197 15.78 3.07 -15.00
C LYS A 197 16.92 3.05 -13.98
N LEU A 198 16.63 3.53 -12.79
CA LEU A 198 17.51 3.48 -11.64
C LEU A 198 17.14 2.25 -10.80
N ILE A 199 18.12 1.56 -10.27
CA ILE A 199 17.93 0.39 -9.41
C ILE A 199 18.75 0.64 -8.14
N ALA A 200 18.13 0.48 -6.98
CA ALA A 200 18.84 0.61 -5.71
C ALA A 200 19.95 -0.42 -5.57
N ASP A 201 21.08 -0.02 -5.02
CA ASP A 201 22.21 -0.93 -4.80
C ASP A 201 21.89 -1.99 -3.73
N ALA A 202 21.26 -1.58 -2.63
CA ALA A 202 20.85 -2.47 -1.55
C ALA A 202 19.48 -3.10 -1.83
N PRO A 203 19.29 -4.38 -1.47
CA PRO A 203 17.97 -4.98 -1.43
C PRO A 203 17.12 -4.39 -0.29
N THR A 204 15.82 -4.74 -0.27
CA THR A 204 14.93 -4.42 0.85
C THR A 204 15.48 -4.95 2.16
N SER A 205 15.09 -4.32 3.28
CA SER A 205 15.49 -4.74 4.64
C SER A 205 14.71 -5.94 5.18
N ALA A 206 13.73 -6.46 4.43
CA ALA A 206 13.01 -7.67 4.81
C ALA A 206 13.96 -8.88 4.87
N GLU A 207 13.72 -9.79 5.81
CA GLU A 207 14.50 -11.04 5.89
C GLU A 207 13.99 -12.08 4.90
N ARG A 208 12.67 -12.08 4.63
CA ARG A 208 12.01 -12.98 3.70
C ARG A 208 10.71 -12.41 3.18
N PHE A 209 10.23 -12.98 2.08
CA PHE A 209 8.87 -12.82 1.58
C PHE A 209 8.08 -14.08 1.88
N THR A 210 6.96 -13.98 2.58
CA THR A 210 6.16 -15.16 2.93
C THR A 210 4.70 -14.96 2.60
N LEU A 211 4.16 -15.90 1.83
CA LEU A 211 2.72 -16.07 1.55
C LEU A 211 2.18 -17.24 2.35
N ARG A 212 1.05 -17.04 3.02
CA ARG A 212 0.21 -18.12 3.54
C ARG A 212 -0.99 -18.31 2.64
N LEU A 213 -1.15 -19.50 2.12
CA LEU A 213 -2.25 -19.93 1.26
C LEU A 213 -3.20 -20.80 2.09
N VAL A 214 -4.43 -20.34 2.29
CA VAL A 214 -5.46 -21.00 3.09
C VAL A 214 -6.60 -21.45 2.18
N PRO A 215 -6.71 -22.76 1.85
CA PRO A 215 -7.88 -23.30 1.17
C PRO A 215 -9.11 -23.18 2.07
N LEU A 216 -10.21 -22.68 1.54
CA LEU A 216 -11.45 -22.55 2.28
C LEU A 216 -12.29 -23.83 2.13
N THR A 217 -12.76 -24.35 3.25
CA THR A 217 -13.48 -25.62 3.34
C THR A 217 -14.99 -25.46 3.53
N GLY A 218 -15.46 -24.24 3.74
CA GLY A 218 -16.86 -23.87 3.90
C GLY A 218 -17.51 -23.38 2.62
N ALA A 219 -18.10 -22.19 2.66
CA ALA A 219 -18.76 -21.55 1.52
C ALA A 219 -17.79 -21.09 0.44
N GLY A 220 -16.51 -20.95 0.77
CA GLY A 220 -15.46 -20.47 -0.12
C GLY A 220 -15.66 -19.04 -0.62
N ASP A 221 -16.52 -18.26 0.05
CA ASP A 221 -16.89 -16.92 -0.32
C ASP A 221 -16.09 -15.84 0.43
N TYR A 222 -16.31 -14.58 0.08
CA TYR A 222 -15.60 -13.46 0.70
C TYR A 222 -15.91 -13.30 2.19
N VAL A 223 -17.05 -13.78 2.66
CA VAL A 223 -17.42 -13.74 4.08
C VAL A 223 -16.54 -14.72 4.87
N GLU A 224 -16.34 -15.94 4.35
CA GLU A 224 -15.41 -16.89 4.93
C GLU A 224 -13.96 -16.41 4.83
N MET A 225 -13.56 -15.76 3.71
CA MET A 225 -12.24 -15.14 3.57
C MET A 225 -12.00 -14.10 4.67
N ALA A 226 -12.97 -13.20 4.88
CA ALA A 226 -12.89 -12.18 5.92
C ALA A 226 -12.84 -12.78 7.33
N ALA A 227 -13.64 -13.82 7.60
CA ALA A 227 -13.63 -14.52 8.88
C ALA A 227 -12.28 -15.20 9.16
N ARG A 228 -11.68 -15.83 8.16
CA ARG A 228 -10.35 -16.47 8.27
C ARG A 228 -9.25 -15.43 8.49
N TYR A 229 -9.30 -14.32 7.76
CA TYR A 229 -8.34 -13.23 7.95
C TYR A 229 -8.49 -12.60 9.34
N ARG A 230 -9.73 -12.40 9.82
CA ARG A 230 -9.98 -11.95 11.19
C ARG A 230 -9.39 -12.90 12.24
N THR A 231 -9.55 -14.21 12.06
CA THR A 231 -8.94 -15.22 12.95
C THR A 231 -7.43 -15.07 12.98
N TYR A 232 -6.79 -14.94 11.82
CA TYR A 232 -5.35 -14.68 11.73
C TYR A 232 -4.93 -13.40 12.49
N LEU A 233 -5.67 -12.32 12.35
CA LEU A 233 -5.38 -11.06 13.04
C LEU A 233 -5.49 -11.21 14.58
N ILE A 234 -6.48 -11.95 15.07
CA ILE A 234 -6.69 -12.15 16.51
C ILE A 234 -5.65 -13.12 17.07
N ASP A 235 -5.50 -14.29 16.47
CA ASP A 235 -4.77 -15.39 17.05
C ASP A 235 -3.25 -15.27 16.85
N GLU A 236 -2.82 -14.68 15.73
CA GLU A 236 -1.39 -14.60 15.38
C GLU A 236 -0.84 -13.17 15.47
N GLN A 237 -1.64 -12.15 15.15
CA GLN A 237 -1.21 -10.74 15.23
C GLN A 237 -1.60 -10.07 16.56
N GLY A 238 -2.33 -10.76 17.42
CA GLY A 238 -2.71 -10.26 18.75
C GLY A 238 -3.68 -9.08 18.74
N VAL A 239 -4.42 -8.88 17.63
CA VAL A 239 -5.44 -7.83 17.54
C VAL A 239 -6.55 -8.15 18.52
N GLN A 240 -6.81 -7.24 19.44
CA GLN A 240 -7.87 -7.37 20.43
C GLN A 240 -9.10 -6.54 20.03
N ALA A 241 -10.28 -7.00 20.43
CA ALA A 241 -11.48 -6.18 20.34
C ALA A 241 -11.30 -4.93 21.20
N SER A 242 -11.67 -3.77 20.67
CA SER A 242 -11.65 -2.53 21.46
C SER A 242 -12.71 -2.59 22.53
N ASP A 243 -12.32 -2.39 23.80
CA ASP A 243 -13.26 -2.24 24.92
C ASP A 243 -14.12 -0.97 24.78
N ASN A 244 -13.72 -0.05 23.88
CA ASN A 244 -14.44 1.17 23.55
C ASN A 244 -15.48 0.98 22.42
N ALA A 245 -16.07 -0.21 22.27
CA ALA A 245 -17.07 -0.47 21.22
C ALA A 245 -18.29 0.47 21.28
N SER A 246 -18.55 1.11 22.41
CA SER A 246 -19.57 2.15 22.61
C SER A 246 -19.12 3.56 22.21
N ARG A 247 -17.82 3.80 22.12
CA ARG A 247 -17.27 5.11 21.78
C ARG A 247 -17.14 5.24 20.25
N ARG A 248 -17.83 6.20 19.68
CA ARG A 248 -17.81 6.50 18.24
C ARG A 248 -17.53 7.99 18.05
N PRO A 249 -16.27 8.41 18.17
CA PRO A 249 -15.94 9.81 17.99
C PRO A 249 -16.24 10.28 16.57
N LEU A 250 -16.70 11.51 16.45
CA LEU A 250 -16.73 12.21 15.18
C LEU A 250 -15.31 12.69 14.87
N TYR A 251 -14.72 12.20 13.78
CA TYR A 251 -13.45 12.69 13.26
C TYR A 251 -13.72 13.86 12.32
N VAL A 252 -13.08 14.99 12.58
CA VAL A 252 -13.19 16.20 11.77
C VAL A 252 -11.80 16.59 11.30
N ASP A 253 -11.57 16.58 9.98
CA ASP A 253 -10.35 17.10 9.38
C ASP A 253 -10.55 18.54 8.94
N CYS A 254 -9.80 19.44 9.54
CA CYS A 254 -9.90 20.88 9.30
C CYS A 254 -8.59 21.40 8.70
N TYR A 255 -8.70 22.23 7.70
CA TYR A 255 -7.57 22.79 6.97
C TYR A 255 -7.40 24.28 7.28
N GLY A 256 -6.24 24.66 7.85
CA GLY A 256 -5.91 26.01 8.23
C GLY A 256 -5.49 26.87 7.05
N ALA A 257 -4.38 26.56 6.42
CA ALA A 257 -3.86 27.30 5.29
C ALA A 257 -3.19 26.39 4.25
N LEU A 258 -3.05 26.90 3.04
CA LEU A 258 -2.27 26.29 1.96
C LEU A 258 -1.47 27.34 1.19
N GLN A 259 -0.42 26.93 0.50
CA GLN A 259 0.29 27.78 -0.47
C GLN A 259 -0.26 27.55 -1.87
N LYS A 260 -0.32 28.61 -2.64
CA LYS A 260 -0.59 28.55 -4.07
C LYS A 260 0.26 29.56 -4.83
N GLN A 261 0.47 29.33 -6.11
CA GLN A 261 1.06 30.30 -7.00
C GLN A 261 0.09 31.48 -7.17
N GLY A 262 0.61 32.68 -7.01
CA GLY A 262 -0.12 33.93 -7.13
C GLY A 262 0.78 35.04 -7.64
N THR A 263 0.31 36.29 -7.55
CA THR A 263 1.10 37.48 -7.90
C THR A 263 1.07 38.45 -6.75
N VAL A 264 2.24 39.00 -6.42
CA VAL A 264 2.39 40.08 -5.47
C VAL A 264 3.03 41.25 -6.23
N LEU A 265 2.35 42.40 -6.31
CA LEU A 265 2.79 43.54 -7.10
C LEU A 265 3.18 43.19 -8.55
N CYS A 266 2.35 42.37 -9.20
CA CYS A 266 2.56 41.83 -10.56
C CYS A 266 3.77 40.91 -10.73
N VAL A 267 4.41 40.47 -9.66
CA VAL A 267 5.49 39.49 -9.69
C VAL A 267 4.94 38.12 -9.25
N PRO A 268 5.19 37.04 -10.00
CA PRO A 268 4.83 35.71 -9.56
C PRO A 268 5.44 35.38 -8.19
N ALA A 269 4.63 34.92 -7.26
CA ALA A 269 5.07 34.59 -5.91
C ALA A 269 4.21 33.44 -5.32
N THR A 270 4.79 32.65 -4.45
CA THR A 270 4.04 31.73 -3.64
C THR A 270 3.37 32.46 -2.49
N VAL A 271 2.04 32.41 -2.44
CA VAL A 271 1.24 33.10 -1.41
C VAL A 271 0.52 32.10 -0.53
N THR A 272 0.52 32.32 0.78
CA THR A 272 -0.26 31.53 1.73
C THR A 272 -1.71 32.04 1.74
N VAL A 273 -2.65 31.12 1.54
CA VAL A 273 -4.09 31.39 1.56
C VAL A 273 -4.68 30.78 2.83
N PRO A 274 -5.27 31.58 3.73
CA PRO A 274 -6.01 31.06 4.87
C PRO A 274 -7.32 30.45 4.40
N LEU A 275 -7.68 29.31 4.98
CA LEU A 275 -8.96 28.61 4.79
C LEU A 275 -9.80 28.74 6.06
N THR A 276 -9.38 28.09 7.15
CA THR A 276 -10.05 28.16 8.46
C THR A 276 -9.08 28.76 9.48
N SER A 277 -9.41 29.90 10.05
CA SER A 277 -8.60 30.52 11.12
C SER A 277 -8.72 29.74 12.44
N TYR A 278 -7.80 29.98 13.38
CA TYR A 278 -7.86 29.38 14.72
C TYR A 278 -9.14 29.73 15.47
N ALA A 279 -9.66 30.94 15.30
CA ALA A 279 -10.93 31.35 15.90
C ALA A 279 -12.11 30.56 15.31
N GLN A 280 -12.19 30.44 13.98
CA GLN A 280 -13.23 29.68 13.32
C GLN A 280 -13.19 28.19 13.70
N ALA A 281 -11.99 27.60 13.84
CA ALA A 281 -11.87 26.21 14.33
C ALA A 281 -12.45 26.06 15.74
N GLY A 282 -12.23 27.02 16.62
CA GLY A 282 -12.86 27.05 17.94
C GLY A 282 -14.38 27.18 17.89
N GLU A 283 -14.91 28.02 17.01
CA GLU A 283 -16.36 28.16 16.79
C GLU A 283 -16.96 26.86 16.25
N MET A 284 -16.26 26.16 15.34
CA MET A 284 -16.70 24.85 14.82
C MET A 284 -16.77 23.79 15.92
N MET A 285 -15.76 23.70 16.79
CA MET A 285 -15.75 22.78 17.92
C MET A 285 -16.94 23.06 18.86
N ALA A 286 -17.19 24.32 19.21
CA ALA A 286 -18.31 24.70 20.07
C ALA A 286 -19.65 24.33 19.41
N ALA A 287 -19.82 24.63 18.14
CA ALA A 287 -21.04 24.32 17.41
C ALA A 287 -21.35 22.80 17.32
N LEU A 288 -20.33 21.96 17.23
CA LEU A 288 -20.48 20.51 17.24
C LEU A 288 -21.01 20.01 18.59
N LEU A 289 -20.47 20.54 19.70
CA LEU A 289 -20.93 20.19 21.04
C LEU A 289 -22.33 20.71 21.30
N ASP A 290 -22.64 21.94 20.88
CA ASP A 290 -23.99 22.52 20.99
C ASP A 290 -25.03 21.72 20.20
N ALA A 291 -24.61 21.03 19.12
CA ALA A 291 -25.42 20.09 18.38
C ALA A 291 -25.57 18.71 19.06
N GLY A 292 -24.98 18.51 20.25
CA GLY A 292 -25.07 17.26 21.01
C GLY A 292 -24.06 16.19 20.60
N ILE A 293 -22.98 16.58 19.92
CA ILE A 293 -21.89 15.67 19.53
C ILE A 293 -20.76 15.82 20.56
N ASP A 294 -20.72 14.94 21.54
CA ASP A 294 -19.86 15.07 22.74
C ASP A 294 -18.50 14.41 22.56
N ASP A 295 -18.32 13.50 21.59
CA ASP A 295 -17.07 12.80 21.35
C ASP A 295 -16.49 13.22 19.99
N VAL A 296 -15.59 14.18 20.02
CA VAL A 296 -15.00 14.79 18.82
C VAL A 296 -13.48 14.65 18.84
N VAL A 297 -12.92 14.14 17.74
CA VAL A 297 -11.49 14.22 17.41
C VAL A 297 -11.34 15.25 16.29
N PHE A 298 -10.74 16.38 16.59
CA PHE A 298 -10.57 17.49 15.67
C PHE A 298 -9.11 17.58 15.20
N SER A 299 -8.84 17.10 13.99
CA SER A 299 -7.56 17.21 13.33
C SER A 299 -7.44 18.58 12.65
N TYR A 300 -6.30 19.24 12.78
CA TYR A 300 -6.09 20.56 12.20
C TYR A 300 -4.78 20.60 11.44
N ASP A 301 -4.87 20.57 10.12
CA ASP A 301 -3.74 20.58 9.20
C ASP A 301 -3.39 22.00 8.75
N GLY A 302 -2.13 22.22 8.37
CA GLY A 302 -1.70 23.49 7.83
C GLY A 302 -1.73 24.68 8.81
N TRP A 303 -1.55 24.41 10.09
CA TRP A 303 -1.48 25.41 11.16
C TRP A 303 -0.13 26.12 11.26
N THR A 304 0.90 25.62 10.59
CA THR A 304 2.26 26.18 10.56
C THR A 304 2.46 27.10 9.37
N PRO A 305 3.54 27.93 9.36
CA PRO A 305 3.83 28.83 8.25
C PRO A 305 3.90 28.10 6.90
N GLY A 306 3.16 28.64 5.92
CA GLY A 306 3.00 28.03 4.62
C GLY A 306 1.84 27.03 4.51
N GLY A 307 1.18 26.70 5.62
CA GLY A 307 0.03 25.81 5.61
C GLY A 307 0.38 24.35 5.28
N ILE A 308 -0.55 23.60 4.68
CA ILE A 308 -0.43 22.16 4.35
C ILE A 308 0.78 21.90 3.45
N THR A 309 1.07 22.81 2.52
CA THR A 309 2.17 22.72 1.56
C THR A 309 3.41 23.51 2.01
N GLY A 310 3.46 23.90 3.27
CA GLY A 310 4.59 24.63 3.85
C GLY A 310 5.76 23.72 4.23
N PRO A 311 6.92 24.31 4.54
CA PRO A 311 8.07 23.53 4.99
C PRO A 311 7.81 22.87 6.34
N LEU A 312 8.50 21.76 6.60
CA LEU A 312 8.42 21.06 7.88
C LEU A 312 8.71 22.00 9.05
N PRO A 313 7.88 22.08 10.07
CA PRO A 313 8.08 23.01 11.18
C PRO A 313 9.23 22.57 12.08
N THR A 314 10.43 23.06 11.83
CA THR A 314 11.62 22.79 12.66
C THR A 314 11.66 23.63 13.94
N LYS A 315 10.82 24.65 14.03
CA LYS A 315 10.66 25.54 15.20
C LYS A 315 9.18 25.77 15.42
N GLY A 316 8.73 25.88 16.65
CA GLY A 316 7.34 26.14 17.02
C GLY A 316 6.84 27.51 16.52
N LYS A 317 6.63 27.61 15.22
CA LYS A 317 6.07 28.78 14.54
C LYS A 317 4.62 28.50 14.16
N TYR A 318 3.80 29.51 14.21
CA TYR A 318 2.37 29.49 13.92
C TYR A 318 2.09 30.36 12.70
N GLU A 319 1.14 29.98 11.86
CA GLU A 319 0.75 30.79 10.71
C GLU A 319 0.07 32.08 11.17
N SER A 320 0.66 33.20 10.83
CA SER A 320 0.22 34.52 11.27
C SER A 320 -1.16 34.88 10.71
N ARG A 321 -1.45 34.46 9.47
CA ARG A 321 -2.73 34.71 8.79
C ARG A 321 -3.92 33.95 9.41
N LEU A 322 -3.65 32.93 10.22
CA LEU A 322 -4.67 32.20 10.98
C LEU A 322 -4.92 32.79 12.37
N GLY A 323 -4.12 33.78 12.78
CA GLY A 323 -4.22 34.44 14.08
C GLY A 323 -2.95 34.36 14.92
N GLY A 324 -1.93 33.62 14.47
CA GLY A 324 -0.63 33.53 15.13
C GLY A 324 -0.67 32.82 16.49
N ARG A 325 0.44 32.92 17.24
CA ARG A 325 0.66 32.15 18.48
C ARG A 325 -0.43 32.34 19.55
N LYS A 326 -0.93 33.56 19.74
CA LYS A 326 -1.93 33.84 20.78
C LYS A 326 -3.27 33.17 20.47
N ALA A 327 -3.71 33.27 19.24
CA ALA A 327 -4.97 32.65 18.80
C ALA A 327 -4.89 31.11 18.83
N PHE A 328 -3.74 30.52 18.45
CA PHE A 328 -3.54 29.09 18.57
C PHE A 328 -3.57 28.59 20.02
N ALA A 329 -2.90 29.31 20.95
CA ALA A 329 -2.95 28.99 22.36
C ALA A 329 -4.36 29.13 22.96
N THR A 330 -5.18 30.06 22.46
CA THR A 330 -6.59 30.16 22.81
C THR A 330 -7.39 28.98 22.30
N LEU A 331 -7.21 28.57 21.03
CA LEU A 331 -7.83 27.40 20.44
C LEU A 331 -7.54 26.12 21.23
N THR A 332 -6.25 25.88 21.55
CA THR A 332 -5.85 24.68 22.31
C THR A 332 -6.48 24.63 23.72
N ARG A 333 -6.56 25.78 24.39
CA ARG A 333 -7.23 25.87 25.68
C ARG A 333 -8.74 25.63 25.54
N GLN A 334 -9.38 26.26 24.58
CA GLN A 334 -10.82 26.08 24.29
C GLN A 334 -11.15 24.61 23.98
N ALA A 335 -10.34 23.94 23.15
CA ALA A 335 -10.52 22.53 22.87
C ALA A 335 -10.46 21.66 24.17
N ALA A 336 -9.49 21.95 25.05
CA ALA A 336 -9.39 21.26 26.33
C ALA A 336 -10.59 21.55 27.27
N GLU A 337 -11.06 22.79 27.33
CA GLU A 337 -12.26 23.17 28.09
C GLU A 337 -13.54 22.51 27.58
N LEU A 338 -13.64 22.31 26.28
CA LEU A 338 -14.75 21.62 25.62
C LEU A 338 -14.64 20.11 25.65
N GLY A 339 -13.54 19.52 26.11
CA GLY A 339 -13.31 18.07 26.09
C GLY A 339 -13.06 17.48 24.71
N VAL A 340 -12.76 18.33 23.70
CA VAL A 340 -12.43 17.90 22.33
C VAL A 340 -11.01 17.41 22.24
N THR A 341 -10.81 16.22 21.65
CA THR A 341 -9.45 15.74 21.33
C THR A 341 -8.92 16.53 20.13
N PHE A 342 -8.06 17.51 20.41
CA PHE A 342 -7.48 18.38 19.39
C PHE A 342 -6.13 17.85 18.93
N VAL A 343 -5.98 17.59 17.63
CA VAL A 343 -4.77 17.04 17.01
C VAL A 343 -4.23 18.02 15.98
N PRO A 344 -3.24 18.88 16.35
CA PRO A 344 -2.53 19.73 15.37
C PRO A 344 -1.61 18.83 14.54
N ASN A 345 -2.06 18.50 13.34
CA ASN A 345 -1.39 17.56 12.46
C ASN A 345 -0.27 18.22 11.66
N VAL A 346 0.77 17.44 11.36
CA VAL A 346 1.91 17.88 10.53
C VAL A 346 2.29 16.74 9.59
N GLY A 347 2.27 17.04 8.28
CA GLY A 347 2.78 16.09 7.27
C GLY A 347 4.30 15.99 7.41
N VAL A 348 4.78 14.80 7.81
CA VAL A 348 6.24 14.50 7.90
C VAL A 348 6.74 13.72 6.69
N THR A 349 5.82 13.29 5.84
CA THR A 349 6.10 12.50 4.63
C THR A 349 6.20 13.35 3.37
N ASP A 350 5.58 14.53 3.34
CA ASP A 350 5.62 15.45 2.22
C ASP A 350 6.65 16.56 2.47
N LEU A 351 7.74 16.54 1.71
CA LEU A 351 8.73 17.61 1.71
C LEU A 351 8.45 18.57 0.56
N TYR A 352 7.93 19.74 0.89
CA TYR A 352 7.82 20.84 -0.05
C TYR A 352 9.06 21.74 0.06
N THR A 353 9.85 21.81 -1.00
CA THR A 353 11.04 22.65 -1.12
C THR A 353 10.74 24.00 -1.79
#